data_dee7a0790b6068805fe4473c9a333510
#
_entry.id   dee7a0790b6068805fe4473c9a333510
#
_cell.length_a   1.000
_cell.length_b   1.000
_cell.length_c   1.000
_cell.angle_alpha   90.00
_cell.angle_beta   90.00
_cell.angle_gamma   90.00
#
_symmetry.space_group_name_H-M   'P 1'
#
loop_
_entity.id
_entity.type
_entity.pdbx_description
1 polymer ?
#
loop_
_entity_poly.entity_id
_entity_poly.type
_entity_poly.pdbx_seq_one_letter_code
_entity_poly.pdbx_strand_id
1 'polypeptide(L)'
;TQKVGGTAKRTAGVLVRHNVPMLSLQDVFSKEEIYDFVAQMKEQLDDPEFVVEYKIDGLSMTLRYENGELALAETRGDGINFGEDVTANAKVIGDVKKKLREAPEYLEIRGEVYMKNADFDAVNEKQELLGKKPFANPRNCAAGTLRQLDSAITKERKLSLFIFNIQQVRGMQFDTHTQGYEYLKKQGIHVIDDYRVCKTADEVWEAITAIGENRGNLGYDIDGAVVKINRFSDREKLGATSKVPRWAIAYKYPPEEKETKLLDIELSVGRTGRITPTAVFEPIRLCGTSVSRATLHNQDFIDDLDVGIGDTIVVYKSGEIIPKVKEVRKEKRPEGWKRFVIPDVCPVCGAKTERERDTADIKCTSPNCPAQLERHIINFVGRDAMDIKGFGTVYIEELVRMGYIKNVADIFSLKEHREELIAQGIIGKEKNTDKLLEAIEKAKQNDAYKLLTGLGIPNVGKAAAKAIMKHFKTMERLSEASEEELTAVGDIGKVSADCIRSYFSDEKNQVVLQRLAQAGVNMTAEESETVDSVISGK
;
A
#
# COMPACT_ATOMS: atom_id res chain seq x y z
N THR A 1 31.03 -1.29 26.27
CA THR A 1 30.70 -2.15 25.14
C THR A 1 29.88 -1.36 24.12
N GLN A 2 30.58 -0.92 23.08
CA GLN A 2 30.01 -0.15 21.97
C GLN A 2 29.09 -1.03 21.14
N LYS A 3 27.79 -0.68 21.04
CA LYS A 3 26.91 -1.17 19.99
C LYS A 3 27.24 -0.40 18.70
N VAL A 4 27.99 -1.03 17.82
CA VAL A 4 28.11 -0.61 16.43
C VAL A 4 26.82 -1.03 15.73
N GLY A 5 25.90 -0.10 15.56
CA GLY A 5 24.69 -0.25 14.77
C GLY A 5 24.94 0.06 13.31
N GLY A 6 25.66 -0.80 12.60
CA GLY A 6 25.65 -0.80 11.15
C GLY A 6 24.46 -1.60 10.67
N THR A 7 23.44 -0.98 10.08
CA THR A 7 22.43 -1.67 9.28
C THR A 7 23.15 -2.29 8.09
N ALA A 8 23.37 -3.61 8.14
CA ALA A 8 23.89 -4.36 6.98
C ALA A 8 22.89 -4.18 5.83
N LYS A 9 23.28 -3.42 4.81
CA LYS A 9 22.52 -3.34 3.57
C LYS A 9 22.56 -4.70 2.91
N ARG A 10 21.38 -5.31 2.73
CA ARG A 10 21.24 -6.55 1.97
C ARG A 10 21.72 -6.33 0.55
N THR A 11 22.57 -7.22 0.04
CA THR A 11 22.86 -7.33 -1.38
C THR A 11 21.64 -7.97 -2.07
N ALA A 12 21.05 -7.28 -3.07
CA ALA A 12 19.90 -7.80 -3.80
C ALA A 12 20.26 -9.15 -4.48
N GLY A 13 19.34 -10.12 -4.40
CA GLY A 13 19.39 -11.32 -5.20
C GLY A 13 20.36 -12.40 -4.73
N VAL A 14 20.72 -12.46 -3.44
CA VAL A 14 21.48 -13.61 -2.91
C VAL A 14 20.62 -14.86 -3.01
N LEU A 15 21.05 -15.79 -3.88
CA LEU A 15 20.37 -17.06 -4.09
C LEU A 15 20.78 -18.07 -3.03
N VAL A 16 19.79 -18.82 -2.55
CA VAL A 16 19.95 -19.91 -1.58
C VAL A 16 19.38 -21.19 -2.17
N ARG A 17 20.10 -22.29 -1.99
CA ARG A 17 19.62 -23.59 -2.43
C ARG A 17 18.54 -24.13 -1.50
N HIS A 18 17.44 -24.62 -2.07
CA HIS A 18 16.40 -25.32 -1.33
C HIS A 18 16.89 -26.65 -0.77
N ASN A 19 16.61 -26.92 0.52
CA ASN A 19 16.79 -28.25 1.09
C ASN A 19 15.66 -29.20 0.68
N VAL A 20 14.44 -28.63 0.62
CA VAL A 20 13.23 -29.33 0.19
C VAL A 20 12.56 -28.49 -0.88
N PRO A 21 12.17 -29.07 -2.03
CA PRO A 21 11.46 -28.34 -3.07
C PRO A 21 10.18 -27.67 -2.55
N MET A 22 9.94 -26.44 -2.96
CA MET A 22 8.74 -25.67 -2.65
C MET A 22 7.72 -25.80 -3.79
N LEU A 23 7.10 -26.97 -3.91
CA LEU A 23 6.20 -27.31 -5.01
C LEU A 23 4.94 -26.45 -5.04
N SER A 24 4.33 -26.33 -6.21
CA SER A 24 2.97 -25.80 -6.39
C SER A 24 1.93 -26.84 -5.99
N LEU A 25 0.65 -26.44 -5.97
CA LEU A 25 -0.48 -27.35 -5.83
C LEU A 25 -1.17 -27.52 -7.17
N GLN A 26 -1.81 -28.69 -7.37
CA GLN A 26 -2.72 -28.92 -8.49
C GLN A 26 -4.02 -28.14 -8.24
N ASP A 27 -4.38 -27.25 -9.16
CA ASP A 27 -5.66 -26.52 -9.09
C ASP A 27 -6.80 -27.38 -9.61
N VAL A 28 -7.94 -27.31 -8.92
CA VAL A 28 -9.21 -27.88 -9.31
C VAL A 28 -10.32 -26.83 -9.19
N PHE A 29 -11.38 -26.95 -10.01
CA PHE A 29 -12.38 -25.90 -10.17
C PHE A 29 -13.82 -26.36 -9.95
N SER A 30 -14.03 -27.65 -9.70
CA SER A 30 -15.37 -28.23 -9.57
C SER A 30 -15.51 -29.14 -8.34
N LYS A 31 -16.76 -29.29 -7.89
CA LYS A 31 -17.13 -30.25 -6.86
C LYS A 31 -16.74 -31.67 -7.26
N GLU A 32 -16.96 -32.04 -8.50
CA GLU A 32 -16.68 -33.38 -9.05
C GLU A 32 -15.17 -33.71 -8.92
N GLU A 33 -14.29 -32.77 -9.22
CA GLU A 33 -12.84 -32.97 -9.09
C GLU A 33 -12.43 -33.17 -7.62
N ILE A 34 -13.09 -32.51 -6.66
CA ILE A 34 -12.88 -32.74 -5.23
C ILE A 34 -13.30 -34.18 -4.83
N TYR A 35 -14.47 -34.61 -5.29
CA TYR A 35 -14.97 -35.96 -5.03
C TYR A 35 -14.06 -37.02 -5.65
N ASP A 36 -13.58 -36.81 -6.87
CA ASP A 36 -12.62 -37.68 -7.54
C ASP A 36 -11.30 -37.78 -6.75
N PHE A 37 -10.78 -36.67 -6.26
CA PHE A 37 -9.58 -36.68 -5.42
C PHE A 37 -9.77 -37.49 -4.16
N VAL A 38 -10.86 -37.29 -3.43
CA VAL A 38 -11.16 -38.05 -2.21
C VAL A 38 -11.31 -39.55 -2.51
N ALA A 39 -12.00 -39.90 -3.59
CA ALA A 39 -12.14 -41.29 -4.03
C ALA A 39 -10.78 -41.93 -4.34
N GLN A 40 -9.91 -41.27 -5.09
CA GLN A 40 -8.57 -41.76 -5.40
C GLN A 40 -7.72 -41.96 -4.15
N MET A 41 -7.81 -41.04 -3.17
CA MET A 41 -7.08 -41.19 -1.91
C MET A 41 -7.57 -42.39 -1.10
N LYS A 42 -8.87 -42.64 -1.07
CA LYS A 42 -9.47 -43.80 -0.40
C LYS A 42 -9.13 -45.13 -1.05
N GLU A 43 -8.88 -45.14 -2.37
CA GLU A 43 -8.40 -46.33 -3.08
C GLU A 43 -6.94 -46.67 -2.73
N GLN A 44 -6.11 -45.65 -2.54
CA GLN A 44 -4.66 -45.81 -2.34
C GLN A 44 -4.23 -45.90 -0.87
N LEU A 45 -5.04 -45.41 0.04
CA LEU A 45 -4.73 -45.26 1.44
C LEU A 45 -5.76 -45.97 2.33
N ASP A 46 -5.33 -46.39 3.51
CA ASP A 46 -6.20 -46.98 4.52
C ASP A 46 -6.77 -45.90 5.45
N ASP A 47 -8.07 -45.72 5.43
CA ASP A 47 -8.83 -44.74 6.22
C ASP A 47 -8.19 -43.33 6.26
N PRO A 48 -7.98 -42.64 5.11
CA PRO A 48 -7.31 -41.37 5.08
C PRO A 48 -8.13 -40.25 5.72
N GLU A 49 -7.43 -39.34 6.41
CA GLU A 49 -7.97 -38.08 6.90
C GLU A 49 -7.55 -36.93 6.03
N PHE A 50 -8.47 -36.02 5.78
CA PHE A 50 -8.25 -34.81 4.98
C PHE A 50 -8.29 -33.58 5.87
N VAL A 51 -7.33 -32.67 5.69
CA VAL A 51 -7.34 -31.34 6.30
C VAL A 51 -7.74 -30.32 5.27
N VAL A 52 -8.78 -29.56 5.54
CA VAL A 52 -9.26 -28.47 4.66
C VAL A 52 -8.96 -27.14 5.32
N GLU A 53 -8.24 -26.28 4.63
CA GLU A 53 -7.76 -24.99 5.15
C GLU A 53 -7.78 -23.90 4.09
N TYR A 54 -7.61 -22.63 4.50
CA TYR A 54 -7.52 -21.49 3.61
C TYR A 54 -6.31 -21.58 2.68
N LYS A 55 -6.48 -21.15 1.44
CA LYS A 55 -5.37 -20.87 0.54
C LYS A 55 -5.10 -19.37 0.53
N ILE A 56 -4.16 -18.93 1.33
CA ILE A 56 -3.80 -17.52 1.47
C ILE A 56 -3.19 -17.01 0.16
N ASP A 57 -3.60 -15.82 -0.25
CA ASP A 57 -3.05 -15.15 -1.43
C ASP A 57 -1.91 -14.21 -1.04
N GLY A 58 -0.70 -14.66 -1.25
CA GLY A 58 0.52 -13.95 -0.90
C GLY A 58 1.72 -14.50 -1.64
N LEU A 59 2.86 -14.59 -0.95
CA LEU A 59 4.02 -15.26 -1.49
C LEU A 59 4.60 -16.26 -0.50
N SER A 60 5.06 -17.38 -1.02
CA SER A 60 5.59 -18.48 -0.24
C SER A 60 6.98 -18.18 0.30
N MET A 61 7.18 -18.45 1.58
CA MET A 61 8.45 -18.29 2.28
C MET A 61 8.71 -19.50 3.17
N THR A 62 9.95 -19.96 3.20
CA THR A 62 10.43 -21.01 4.11
C THR A 62 11.29 -20.40 5.20
N LEU A 63 11.09 -20.85 6.44
CA LEU A 63 11.90 -20.52 7.60
C LEU A 63 12.67 -21.76 8.04
N ARG A 64 14.00 -21.63 8.20
CA ARG A 64 14.88 -22.67 8.74
C ARG A 64 15.34 -22.31 10.13
N TYR A 65 15.07 -23.18 11.07
CA TYR A 65 15.53 -23.08 12.46
C TYR A 65 16.58 -24.14 12.73
N GLU A 66 17.68 -23.75 13.33
CA GLU A 66 18.74 -24.62 13.81
C GLU A 66 18.86 -24.50 15.33
N ASN A 67 18.67 -25.60 16.06
CA ASN A 67 18.63 -25.60 17.51
C ASN A 67 17.72 -24.51 18.11
N GLY A 68 16.60 -24.28 17.46
CA GLY A 68 15.58 -23.31 17.86
C GLY A 68 15.83 -21.85 17.46
N GLU A 69 16.91 -21.54 16.81
CA GLU A 69 17.19 -20.18 16.33
C GLU A 69 16.96 -20.06 14.82
N LEU A 70 16.31 -18.96 14.40
CA LEU A 70 16.08 -18.69 12.99
C LEU A 70 17.41 -18.44 12.28
N ALA A 71 17.81 -19.40 11.42
CA ALA A 71 19.05 -19.36 10.67
C ALA A 71 18.86 -18.72 9.29
N LEU A 72 17.76 -19.01 8.59
CA LEU A 72 17.51 -18.57 7.22
C LEU A 72 16.01 -18.44 6.94
N ALA A 73 15.67 -17.43 6.16
CA ALA A 73 14.39 -17.32 5.47
C ALA A 73 14.62 -17.18 3.97
N GLU A 74 13.90 -17.94 3.17
CA GLU A 74 14.04 -17.93 1.72
C GLU A 74 12.70 -17.88 1.00
N THR A 75 12.66 -17.22 -0.16
CA THR A 75 11.52 -17.23 -1.07
C THR A 75 11.46 -18.50 -1.87
N ARG A 76 10.31 -18.76 -2.51
CA ARG A 76 10.15 -19.93 -3.37
C ARG A 76 11.09 -19.95 -4.58
N GLY A 77 11.39 -18.79 -5.18
CA GLY A 77 12.21 -18.69 -6.39
C GLY A 77 11.68 -19.57 -7.52
N ASP A 78 12.54 -20.46 -8.05
CA ASP A 78 12.16 -21.46 -9.07
C ASP A 78 11.33 -22.63 -8.50
N GLY A 79 11.21 -22.70 -7.17
CA GLY A 79 10.45 -23.73 -6.46
C GLY A 79 11.15 -25.07 -6.33
N ILE A 80 12.25 -25.30 -7.03
CA ILE A 80 12.96 -26.59 -7.10
C ILE A 80 14.38 -26.47 -6.53
N ASN A 81 15.18 -25.56 -7.03
CA ASN A 81 16.60 -25.46 -6.71
C ASN A 81 16.96 -24.26 -5.83
N PHE A 82 16.48 -23.06 -6.19
CA PHE A 82 16.93 -21.82 -5.56
C PHE A 82 15.81 -20.85 -5.27
N GLY A 83 15.90 -20.18 -4.12
CA GLY A 83 15.15 -19.01 -3.73
C GLY A 83 16.07 -17.86 -3.35
N GLU A 84 15.49 -16.71 -3.03
CA GLU A 84 16.23 -15.56 -2.53
C GLU A 84 16.29 -15.57 -1.00
N ASP A 85 17.44 -15.24 -0.44
CA ASP A 85 17.60 -14.99 1.00
C ASP A 85 16.87 -13.70 1.39
N VAL A 86 15.85 -13.85 2.23
CA VAL A 86 15.05 -12.74 2.76
C VAL A 86 15.11 -12.67 4.30
N THR A 87 16.11 -13.27 4.90
CA THR A 87 16.24 -13.43 6.36
C THR A 87 16.12 -12.10 7.12
N ALA A 88 16.81 -11.05 6.64
CA ALA A 88 16.77 -9.74 7.28
C ALA A 88 15.34 -9.15 7.30
N ASN A 89 14.61 -9.28 6.20
CA ASN A 89 13.22 -8.82 6.09
C ASN A 89 12.26 -9.71 6.88
N ALA A 90 12.47 -11.03 6.87
CA ALA A 90 11.67 -11.94 7.66
C ALA A 90 11.75 -11.65 9.17
N LYS A 91 12.92 -11.31 9.68
CA LYS A 91 13.15 -10.99 11.11
C LYS A 91 12.38 -9.77 11.61
N VAL A 92 11.91 -8.89 10.75
CA VAL A 92 11.11 -7.71 11.12
C VAL A 92 9.60 -7.92 10.94
N ILE A 93 9.18 -9.08 10.43
CA ILE A 93 7.77 -9.48 10.39
C ILE A 93 7.37 -9.89 11.81
N GLY A 94 6.30 -9.27 12.35
CA GLY A 94 5.86 -9.51 13.74
C GLY A 94 5.50 -10.98 14.04
N ASP A 95 4.99 -11.69 13.04
CA ASP A 95 4.58 -13.10 13.16
C ASP A 95 5.75 -14.10 13.11
N VAL A 96 6.94 -13.64 12.71
CA VAL A 96 8.13 -14.49 12.64
C VAL A 96 8.80 -14.59 14.00
N LYS A 97 8.89 -15.80 14.55
CA LYS A 97 9.64 -16.08 15.76
C LYS A 97 11.12 -16.26 15.44
N LYS A 98 11.96 -15.53 16.13
CA LYS A 98 13.43 -15.63 15.99
C LYS A 98 14.01 -16.78 16.79
N LYS A 99 13.31 -17.18 17.85
CA LYS A 99 13.72 -18.25 18.76
C LYS A 99 12.51 -19.06 19.21
N LEU A 100 12.65 -20.37 19.19
CA LEU A 100 11.69 -21.35 19.69
C LEU A 100 12.02 -21.75 21.12
N ARG A 101 10.99 -22.09 21.91
CA ARG A 101 11.14 -22.50 23.33
C ARG A 101 11.55 -23.95 23.48
N GLU A 102 10.86 -24.83 22.77
CA GLU A 102 11.10 -26.27 22.73
C GLU A 102 11.48 -26.64 21.31
N ALA A 103 12.78 -26.56 21.02
CA ALA A 103 13.27 -26.66 19.67
C ALA A 103 13.75 -28.08 19.33
N PRO A 104 13.39 -28.62 18.14
CA PRO A 104 14.11 -29.75 17.56
C PRO A 104 15.50 -29.29 17.12
N GLU A 105 16.36 -30.26 16.80
CA GLU A 105 17.68 -29.99 16.24
C GLU A 105 17.61 -29.13 14.95
N TYR A 106 16.66 -29.47 14.08
CA TYR A 106 16.39 -28.76 12.83
C TYR A 106 14.88 -28.73 12.55
N LEU A 107 14.39 -27.55 12.15
CA LEU A 107 13.02 -27.37 11.71
C LEU A 107 12.96 -26.46 10.49
N GLU A 108 12.35 -26.95 9.44
CA GLU A 108 12.04 -26.16 8.25
C GLU A 108 10.54 -26.11 8.03
N ILE A 109 9.98 -24.90 8.07
CA ILE A 109 8.56 -24.64 7.93
C ILE A 109 8.30 -23.70 6.78
N ARG A 110 7.19 -23.90 6.09
CA ARG A 110 6.78 -23.12 4.94
C ARG A 110 5.46 -22.42 5.23
N GLY A 111 5.38 -21.16 4.85
CA GLY A 111 4.17 -20.36 5.00
C GLY A 111 3.95 -19.40 3.86
N GLU A 112 2.87 -18.65 3.99
CA GLU A 112 2.51 -17.58 3.06
C GLU A 112 2.65 -16.23 3.74
N VAL A 113 3.52 -15.40 3.18
CA VAL A 113 3.64 -13.98 3.54
C VAL A 113 2.56 -13.22 2.79
N TYR A 114 1.78 -12.47 3.51
CA TYR A 114 0.66 -11.73 2.96
C TYR A 114 0.53 -10.35 3.61
N MET A 115 -0.30 -9.51 3.04
CA MET A 115 -0.62 -8.20 3.59
C MET A 115 -2.13 -8.12 3.84
N LYS A 116 -2.51 -7.71 5.05
CA LYS A 116 -3.91 -7.44 5.37
C LYS A 116 -4.42 -6.28 4.53
N ASN A 117 -5.70 -6.28 4.19
CA ASN A 117 -6.29 -5.25 3.34
C ASN A 117 -6.15 -3.85 3.93
N ALA A 118 -6.33 -3.69 5.23
CA ALA A 118 -6.16 -2.41 5.90
C ALA A 118 -4.70 -1.89 5.82
N ASP A 119 -3.71 -2.78 5.95
CA ASP A 119 -2.29 -2.42 5.82
C ASP A 119 -1.93 -2.08 4.37
N PHE A 120 -2.51 -2.79 3.41
CA PHE A 120 -2.35 -2.51 1.98
C PHE A 120 -2.91 -1.13 1.59
N ASP A 121 -4.09 -0.81 2.06
CA ASP A 121 -4.72 0.49 1.82
C ASP A 121 -3.85 1.63 2.38
N ALA A 122 -3.32 1.45 3.60
CA ALA A 122 -2.42 2.42 4.23
C ALA A 122 -1.10 2.60 3.44
N VAL A 123 -0.53 1.51 2.92
CA VAL A 123 0.69 1.58 2.08
C VAL A 123 0.42 2.34 0.79
N ASN A 124 -0.67 2.05 0.10
CA ASN A 124 -1.02 2.71 -1.15
C ASN A 124 -1.35 4.19 -0.96
N GLU A 125 -2.08 4.54 0.09
CA GLU A 125 -2.31 5.94 0.44
C GLU A 125 -0.99 6.69 0.64
N LYS A 126 -0.05 6.10 1.36
CA LYS A 126 1.29 6.68 1.55
C LYS A 126 2.09 6.78 0.23
N GLN A 127 2.01 5.76 -0.64
CA GLN A 127 2.62 5.81 -1.97
C GLN A 127 2.09 7.01 -2.78
N GLU A 128 0.78 7.22 -2.79
CA GLU A 128 0.14 8.34 -3.47
C GLU A 128 0.58 9.69 -2.89
N LEU A 129 0.62 9.82 -1.55
CA LEU A 129 1.10 11.04 -0.87
C LEU A 129 2.55 11.39 -1.26
N LEU A 130 3.39 10.39 -1.46
CA LEU A 130 4.78 10.55 -1.88
C LEU A 130 4.96 10.68 -3.40
N GLY A 131 3.87 10.71 -4.18
CA GLY A 131 3.90 10.77 -5.64
C GLY A 131 4.45 9.51 -6.30
N LYS A 132 4.41 8.38 -5.59
CA LYS A 132 4.83 7.07 -6.10
C LYS A 132 3.64 6.27 -6.61
N LYS A 133 3.91 5.37 -7.56
CA LYS A 133 2.87 4.49 -8.11
C LYS A 133 2.33 3.54 -7.03
N PRO A 134 1.00 3.45 -6.85
CA PRO A 134 0.38 2.47 -5.98
C PRO A 134 0.63 1.02 -6.43
N PHE A 135 0.60 0.09 -5.49
CA PHE A 135 0.63 -1.33 -5.80
C PHE A 135 -0.73 -1.81 -6.33
N ALA A 136 -0.71 -2.75 -7.26
CA ALA A 136 -1.92 -3.25 -7.91
C ALA A 136 -2.82 -4.09 -6.98
N ASN A 137 -2.21 -4.86 -6.08
CA ASN A 137 -2.92 -5.74 -5.15
C ASN A 137 -2.05 -6.07 -3.92
N PRO A 138 -2.65 -6.62 -2.83
CA PRO A 138 -1.92 -6.98 -1.61
C PRO A 138 -0.78 -7.96 -1.84
N ARG A 139 -0.94 -8.94 -2.71
CA ARG A 139 0.09 -9.92 -3.06
C ARG A 139 1.33 -9.27 -3.66
N ASN A 140 1.16 -8.40 -4.65
CA ASN A 140 2.27 -7.68 -5.28
C ASN A 140 2.95 -6.74 -4.31
N CYS A 141 2.19 -6.09 -3.44
CA CYS A 141 2.73 -5.25 -2.37
C CYS A 141 3.56 -6.07 -1.37
N ALA A 142 3.07 -7.22 -0.94
CA ALA A 142 3.80 -8.11 -0.04
C ALA A 142 5.10 -8.62 -0.69
N ALA A 143 5.05 -9.03 -1.95
CA ALA A 143 6.22 -9.51 -2.69
C ALA A 143 7.30 -8.42 -2.84
N GLY A 144 6.90 -7.22 -3.24
CA GLY A 144 7.82 -6.08 -3.35
C GLY A 144 8.39 -5.64 -2.00
N THR A 145 7.60 -5.76 -0.94
CA THR A 145 8.02 -5.42 0.42
C THR A 145 9.00 -6.42 1.00
N LEU A 146 8.77 -7.72 0.81
CA LEU A 146 9.67 -8.75 1.32
C LEU A 146 11.07 -8.70 0.66
N ARG A 147 11.16 -8.14 -0.53
CA ARG A 147 12.40 -8.01 -1.31
C ARG A 147 13.12 -6.66 -1.13
N GLN A 148 12.66 -5.79 -0.23
CA GLN A 148 13.31 -4.52 0.04
C GLN A 148 14.75 -4.71 0.53
N LEU A 149 15.67 -3.86 0.08
CA LEU A 149 17.05 -3.84 0.53
C LEU A 149 17.18 -3.33 1.96
N ASP A 150 16.30 -2.43 2.36
CA ASP A 150 16.21 -1.89 3.71
C ASP A 150 15.04 -2.53 4.46
N SER A 151 15.36 -3.32 5.48
CA SER A 151 14.36 -3.99 6.32
C SER A 151 13.47 -3.04 7.12
N ALA A 152 13.87 -1.79 7.30
CA ALA A 152 13.04 -0.77 7.94
C ALA A 152 11.75 -0.51 7.14
N ILE A 153 11.83 -0.53 5.81
CA ILE A 153 10.66 -0.41 4.91
C ILE A 153 9.72 -1.61 5.10
N THR A 154 10.27 -2.81 5.19
CA THR A 154 9.50 -4.03 5.44
C THR A 154 8.78 -3.98 6.78
N LYS A 155 9.46 -3.51 7.82
CA LYS A 155 8.87 -3.33 9.16
C LYS A 155 7.71 -2.32 9.14
N GLU A 156 7.87 -1.23 8.45
CA GLU A 156 6.87 -0.16 8.36
C GLU A 156 5.59 -0.64 7.65
N ARG A 157 5.73 -1.45 6.60
CA ARG A 157 4.60 -1.93 5.78
C ARG A 157 3.79 -3.06 6.41
N LYS A 158 4.23 -3.64 7.53
CA LYS A 158 3.48 -4.61 8.35
C LYS A 158 3.03 -5.86 7.60
N LEU A 159 3.98 -6.67 7.14
CA LEU A 159 3.67 -7.99 6.60
C LEU A 159 3.17 -8.94 7.69
N SER A 160 2.36 -9.91 7.28
CA SER A 160 1.85 -11.01 8.11
C SER A 160 2.28 -12.37 7.52
N LEU A 161 2.27 -13.40 8.34
CA LEU A 161 2.68 -14.75 7.96
C LEU A 161 1.77 -15.79 8.58
N PHE A 162 1.28 -16.73 7.78
CA PHE A 162 0.73 -18.00 8.24
C PHE A 162 1.60 -19.16 7.78
N ILE A 163 1.92 -20.06 8.67
CA ILE A 163 2.57 -21.32 8.35
C ILE A 163 1.53 -22.36 7.95
N PHE A 164 1.76 -23.05 6.86
CA PHE A 164 0.85 -24.06 6.33
C PHE A 164 1.49 -25.43 6.13
N ASN A 165 2.80 -25.58 6.29
CA ASN A 165 3.47 -26.86 6.14
C ASN A 165 4.78 -26.96 6.93
N ILE A 166 5.06 -28.16 7.47
CA ILE A 166 6.38 -28.55 7.97
C ILE A 166 7.11 -29.25 6.81
N GLN A 167 8.19 -28.65 6.32
CA GLN A 167 8.96 -29.19 5.20
C GLN A 167 9.92 -30.27 5.65
N GLN A 168 10.58 -30.07 6.80
CA GLN A 168 11.54 -31.00 7.36
C GLN A 168 11.70 -30.78 8.87
N VAL A 169 11.88 -31.87 9.64
CA VAL A 169 12.18 -31.83 11.06
C VAL A 169 13.17 -32.93 11.43
N ARG A 170 14.15 -32.61 12.30
CA ARG A 170 15.08 -33.57 12.90
C ARG A 170 15.13 -33.35 14.40
N GLY A 171 15.23 -34.43 15.16
CA GLY A 171 15.23 -34.38 16.62
C GLY A 171 13.83 -34.33 17.25
N MET A 172 12.79 -34.42 16.43
CA MET A 172 11.38 -34.47 16.83
C MET A 172 10.59 -35.13 15.69
N GLN A 173 9.46 -35.79 16.04
CA GLN A 173 8.62 -36.46 15.06
C GLN A 173 7.16 -36.06 15.24
N PHE A 174 6.48 -35.85 14.12
CA PHE A 174 5.04 -35.65 14.04
C PHE A 174 4.44 -36.71 13.13
N ASP A 175 3.30 -37.28 13.56
CA ASP A 175 2.59 -38.26 12.75
C ASP A 175 1.61 -37.63 11.77
N THR A 176 1.07 -36.48 12.14
CA THR A 176 0.05 -35.78 11.36
C THR A 176 0.34 -34.27 11.21
N HIS A 177 -0.23 -33.70 10.17
CA HIS A 177 -0.20 -32.27 9.92
C HIS A 177 -0.78 -31.47 11.10
N THR A 178 -1.89 -31.94 11.67
CA THR A 178 -2.52 -31.29 12.82
C THR A 178 -1.67 -31.33 14.09
N GLN A 179 -0.93 -32.43 14.34
CA GLN A 179 0.05 -32.47 15.44
C GLN A 179 1.17 -31.47 15.24
N GLY A 180 1.65 -31.31 13.99
CA GLY A 180 2.63 -30.28 13.65
C GLY A 180 2.10 -28.87 13.93
N TYR A 181 0.86 -28.58 13.57
CA TYR A 181 0.22 -27.30 13.87
C TYR A 181 0.09 -27.05 15.37
N GLU A 182 -0.29 -28.04 16.17
CA GLU A 182 -0.37 -27.90 17.63
C GLU A 182 1.00 -27.56 18.25
N TYR A 183 2.07 -28.21 17.78
CA TYR A 183 3.42 -27.87 18.19
C TYR A 183 3.79 -26.42 17.83
N LEU A 184 3.56 -26.00 16.58
CA LEU A 184 3.89 -24.66 16.11
C LEU A 184 3.10 -23.58 16.88
N LYS A 185 1.83 -23.81 17.16
CA LYS A 185 0.98 -22.92 18.00
C LYS A 185 1.56 -22.75 19.40
N LYS A 186 2.02 -23.83 20.05
CA LYS A 186 2.67 -23.76 21.36
C LYS A 186 3.97 -22.94 21.33
N GLN A 187 4.67 -22.91 20.19
CA GLN A 187 5.83 -22.05 20.00
C GLN A 187 5.45 -20.58 19.72
N GLY A 188 4.17 -20.26 19.60
CA GLY A 188 3.66 -18.94 19.24
C GLY A 188 3.82 -18.60 17.76
N ILE A 189 3.96 -19.60 16.91
CA ILE A 189 3.97 -19.46 15.46
C ILE A 189 2.54 -19.43 14.94
N HIS A 190 2.20 -18.48 14.08
CA HIS A 190 0.90 -18.39 13.45
C HIS A 190 0.78 -19.48 12.38
N VAL A 191 -0.14 -20.39 12.61
CA VAL A 191 -0.56 -21.41 11.64
C VAL A 191 -1.95 -21.08 11.14
N ILE A 192 -2.37 -21.70 10.04
CA ILE A 192 -3.77 -21.67 9.62
C ILE A 192 -4.55 -22.55 10.60
N ASP A 193 -5.17 -21.94 11.61
CA ASP A 193 -5.83 -22.65 12.70
C ASP A 193 -7.34 -22.82 12.55
N ASP A 194 -7.95 -22.16 11.57
CA ASP A 194 -9.34 -22.39 11.17
C ASP A 194 -9.40 -23.47 10.08
N TYR A 195 -9.03 -24.69 10.44
CA TYR A 195 -9.05 -25.85 9.57
C TYR A 195 -10.06 -26.90 10.05
N ARG A 196 -10.48 -27.77 9.16
CA ARG A 196 -11.31 -28.93 9.51
C ARG A 196 -10.64 -30.24 9.09
N VAL A 197 -10.70 -31.22 9.96
CA VAL A 197 -10.32 -32.62 9.66
C VAL A 197 -11.55 -33.35 9.20
N CYS A 198 -11.48 -33.93 8.01
CA CYS A 198 -12.59 -34.56 7.32
C CYS A 198 -12.25 -36.01 6.92
N LYS A 199 -13.25 -36.89 6.88
CA LYS A 199 -13.11 -38.30 6.46
C LYS A 199 -13.87 -38.62 5.19
N THR A 200 -14.87 -37.84 4.85
CA THR A 200 -15.74 -38.05 3.67
C THR A 200 -15.63 -36.91 2.69
N ALA A 201 -15.97 -37.19 1.42
CA ALA A 201 -16.04 -36.17 0.38
C ALA A 201 -17.08 -35.08 0.72
N ASP A 202 -18.20 -35.46 1.33
CA ASP A 202 -19.24 -34.52 1.73
C ASP A 202 -18.72 -33.56 2.81
N GLU A 203 -18.03 -34.06 3.82
CA GLU A 203 -17.40 -33.21 4.87
C GLU A 203 -16.36 -32.26 4.27
N VAL A 204 -15.53 -32.73 3.34
CA VAL A 204 -14.55 -31.90 2.63
C VAL A 204 -15.25 -30.79 1.87
N TRP A 205 -16.31 -31.10 1.15
CA TRP A 205 -17.06 -30.11 0.38
C TRP A 205 -17.77 -29.08 1.28
N GLU A 206 -18.35 -29.50 2.39
CA GLU A 206 -18.92 -28.59 3.39
C GLU A 206 -17.88 -27.63 3.95
N ALA A 207 -16.68 -28.12 4.26
CA ALA A 207 -15.57 -27.29 4.72
C ALA A 207 -15.12 -26.27 3.66
N ILE A 208 -15.00 -26.69 2.39
CA ILE A 208 -14.69 -25.80 1.27
C ILE A 208 -15.77 -24.72 1.11
N THR A 209 -17.03 -25.10 1.15
CA THR A 209 -18.16 -24.18 1.06
C THR A 209 -18.16 -23.15 2.20
N ALA A 210 -17.92 -23.58 3.44
CA ALA A 210 -17.85 -22.71 4.59
C ALA A 210 -16.71 -21.69 4.51
N ILE A 211 -15.55 -22.10 3.99
CA ILE A 211 -14.44 -21.17 3.71
C ILE A 211 -14.87 -20.14 2.66
N GLY A 212 -15.50 -20.55 1.58
CA GLY A 212 -16.01 -19.67 0.53
C GLY A 212 -17.01 -18.64 1.04
N GLU A 213 -17.92 -19.03 1.93
CA GLU A 213 -18.91 -18.13 2.53
C GLU A 213 -18.28 -17.11 3.50
N ASN A 214 -17.21 -17.49 4.20
CA ASN A 214 -16.56 -16.64 5.19
C ASN A 214 -15.43 -15.76 4.62
N ARG A 215 -14.99 -16.00 3.39
CA ARG A 215 -13.80 -15.34 2.80
C ARG A 215 -13.85 -13.82 2.82
N GLY A 216 -15.03 -13.22 2.69
CA GLY A 216 -15.21 -11.77 2.73
C GLY A 216 -15.03 -11.13 4.10
N ASN A 217 -14.98 -11.93 5.18
CA ASN A 217 -14.86 -11.45 6.56
C ASN A 217 -13.45 -11.60 7.14
N LEU A 218 -12.49 -12.11 6.38
CA LEU A 218 -11.16 -12.44 6.88
C LEU A 218 -10.25 -11.23 7.07
N GLY A 219 -10.46 -10.15 6.30
CA GLY A 219 -9.59 -8.97 6.29
C GLY A 219 -8.29 -9.15 5.50
N TYR A 220 -8.13 -10.27 4.81
CA TYR A 220 -7.05 -10.59 3.88
C TYR A 220 -7.56 -11.49 2.76
N ASP A 221 -6.80 -11.54 1.67
CA ASP A 221 -7.18 -12.27 0.47
C ASP A 221 -6.85 -13.76 0.58
N ILE A 222 -7.79 -14.60 0.20
CA ILE A 222 -7.56 -16.01 -0.11
C ILE A 222 -7.94 -16.25 -1.58
N ASP A 223 -7.30 -17.19 -2.24
CA ASP A 223 -7.60 -17.55 -3.63
C ASP A 223 -8.18 -18.95 -3.80
N GLY A 224 -8.53 -19.58 -2.70
CA GLY A 224 -9.12 -20.90 -2.69
C GLY A 224 -9.12 -21.58 -1.33
N ALA A 225 -9.32 -22.89 -1.35
CA ALA A 225 -9.17 -23.79 -0.22
C ALA A 225 -8.21 -24.92 -0.57
N VAL A 226 -7.41 -25.36 0.38
CA VAL A 226 -6.46 -26.46 0.19
C VAL A 226 -6.99 -27.69 0.93
N VAL A 227 -6.96 -28.82 0.24
CA VAL A 227 -7.27 -30.14 0.82
C VAL A 227 -6.00 -30.95 0.86
N LYS A 228 -5.60 -31.40 2.04
CA LYS A 228 -4.37 -32.13 2.29
C LYS A 228 -4.64 -33.45 3.01
N ILE A 229 -3.86 -34.46 2.72
CA ILE A 229 -3.81 -35.68 3.54
C ILE A 229 -3.16 -35.34 4.89
N ASN A 230 -3.78 -35.76 5.99
CA ASN A 230 -3.33 -35.41 7.35
C ASN A 230 -2.10 -36.21 7.81
N ARG A 231 -2.05 -37.54 7.58
CA ARG A 231 -0.92 -38.39 8.01
C ARG A 231 0.31 -38.22 7.10
N PHE A 232 1.44 -37.97 7.71
CA PHE A 232 2.71 -37.81 6.95
C PHE A 232 3.17 -39.09 6.29
N SER A 233 2.95 -40.26 6.93
CA SER A 233 3.25 -41.55 6.30
C SER A 233 2.45 -41.81 5.03
N ASP A 234 1.22 -41.33 4.97
CA ASP A 234 0.38 -41.44 3.77
C ASP A 234 0.88 -40.51 2.66
N ARG A 235 1.36 -39.30 3.04
CA ARG A 235 2.01 -38.37 2.06
C ARG A 235 3.25 -38.99 1.43
N GLU A 236 4.08 -39.69 2.21
CA GLU A 236 5.26 -40.39 1.72
C GLU A 236 4.90 -41.49 0.72
N LYS A 237 3.85 -42.26 0.98
CA LYS A 237 3.36 -43.29 0.05
C LYS A 237 2.91 -42.70 -1.29
N LEU A 238 2.24 -41.57 -1.27
CA LEU A 238 1.72 -40.90 -2.47
C LEU A 238 2.81 -40.18 -3.26
N GLY A 239 3.76 -39.57 -2.56
CA GLY A 239 4.85 -38.81 -3.14
C GLY A 239 4.40 -37.58 -3.89
N ALA A 240 5.21 -37.16 -4.87
CA ALA A 240 5.01 -35.98 -5.68
C ALA A 240 5.43 -36.21 -7.13
N THR A 241 4.88 -35.41 -8.03
CA THR A 241 5.42 -35.22 -9.37
C THR A 241 6.56 -34.20 -9.32
N SER A 242 7.17 -33.89 -10.45
CA SER A 242 8.19 -32.82 -10.53
C SER A 242 7.63 -31.43 -10.21
N LYS A 243 6.32 -31.22 -10.25
CA LYS A 243 5.69 -29.91 -10.11
C LYS A 243 4.75 -29.79 -8.90
N VAL A 244 4.04 -30.87 -8.56
CA VAL A 244 3.00 -30.85 -7.54
C VAL A 244 3.03 -32.10 -6.66
N PRO A 245 2.68 -32.01 -5.35
CA PRO A 245 2.46 -33.16 -4.49
C PRO A 245 1.18 -33.89 -4.93
N ARG A 246 1.15 -35.23 -4.72
CA ARG A 246 -0.05 -36.04 -4.98
C ARG A 246 -1.03 -36.06 -3.80
N TRP A 247 -0.60 -35.61 -2.65
CA TRP A 247 -1.35 -35.65 -1.39
C TRP A 247 -2.10 -34.35 -1.07
N ALA A 248 -2.10 -33.36 -1.97
CA ALA A 248 -2.79 -32.10 -1.79
C ALA A 248 -3.31 -31.54 -3.10
N ILE A 249 -4.45 -30.86 -3.03
CA ILE A 249 -5.02 -30.09 -4.13
C ILE A 249 -5.52 -28.74 -3.64
N ALA A 250 -5.63 -27.77 -4.55
CA ALA A 250 -6.18 -26.46 -4.30
C ALA A 250 -7.49 -26.28 -5.07
N TYR A 251 -8.58 -26.05 -4.36
CA TYR A 251 -9.85 -25.69 -4.96
C TYR A 251 -9.91 -24.19 -5.17
N LYS A 252 -10.21 -23.76 -6.40
CA LYS A 252 -10.41 -22.37 -6.78
C LYS A 252 -11.90 -22.07 -6.89
N TYR A 253 -12.37 -21.06 -6.15
CA TYR A 253 -13.77 -20.66 -6.20
C TYR A 253 -14.11 -20.05 -7.56
N PRO A 254 -15.30 -20.33 -8.12
CA PRO A 254 -15.78 -19.65 -9.30
C PRO A 254 -16.05 -18.17 -8.98
N PRO A 255 -15.87 -17.25 -9.94
CA PRO A 255 -16.24 -15.85 -9.76
C PRO A 255 -17.75 -15.74 -9.50
N GLU A 256 -18.15 -15.10 -8.40
CA GLU A 256 -19.54 -14.78 -8.12
C GLU A 256 -19.87 -13.39 -8.67
N GLU A 257 -20.93 -13.31 -9.48
CA GLU A 257 -21.40 -12.08 -10.11
C GLU A 257 -22.89 -11.89 -9.82
N LYS A 258 -23.31 -10.65 -9.53
CA LYS A 258 -24.73 -10.30 -9.34
C LYS A 258 -25.09 -9.00 -10.01
N GLU A 259 -26.32 -8.91 -10.49
CA GLU A 259 -26.91 -7.67 -10.98
C GLU A 259 -27.49 -6.86 -9.83
N THR A 260 -27.33 -5.55 -9.91
CA THR A 260 -27.93 -4.60 -8.98
C THR A 260 -28.16 -3.26 -9.66
N LYS A 261 -29.00 -2.42 -9.05
CA LYS A 261 -29.32 -1.09 -9.59
C LYS A 261 -28.36 -0.04 -9.03
N LEU A 262 -27.75 0.73 -9.92
CA LEU A 262 -26.90 1.87 -9.58
C LEU A 262 -27.79 3.05 -9.14
N LEU A 263 -27.72 3.39 -7.86
CA LEU A 263 -28.53 4.44 -7.25
C LEU A 263 -27.89 5.82 -7.34
N ASP A 264 -26.56 5.88 -7.20
CA ASP A 264 -25.82 7.13 -7.19
C ASP A 264 -24.33 6.88 -7.54
N ILE A 265 -23.63 7.95 -7.88
CA ILE A 265 -22.18 7.96 -8.02
C ILE A 265 -21.65 9.09 -7.13
N GLU A 266 -21.01 8.73 -6.04
CA GLU A 266 -20.39 9.66 -5.11
C GLU A 266 -18.97 10.00 -5.54
N LEU A 267 -18.60 11.27 -5.38
CA LEU A 267 -17.26 11.76 -5.64
C LEU A 267 -16.55 12.06 -4.32
N SER A 268 -15.39 11.50 -4.13
CA SER A 268 -14.52 11.79 -3.00
C SER A 268 -13.21 12.39 -3.47
N VAL A 269 -12.60 13.24 -2.65
CA VAL A 269 -11.29 13.84 -2.90
C VAL A 269 -10.30 13.23 -1.92
N GLY A 270 -9.32 12.51 -2.44
CA GLY A 270 -8.24 11.95 -1.65
C GLY A 270 -7.22 12.99 -1.20
N ARG A 271 -6.35 12.61 -0.28
CA ARG A 271 -5.25 13.45 0.23
C ARG A 271 -4.30 13.94 -0.88
N THR A 272 -4.27 13.27 -2.01
CA THR A 272 -3.48 13.66 -3.19
C THR A 272 -4.20 14.63 -4.13
N GLY A 273 -5.44 14.97 -3.84
CA GLY A 273 -6.32 15.76 -4.69
C GLY A 273 -7.07 14.97 -5.75
N ARG A 274 -6.82 13.68 -5.86
CA ARG A 274 -7.47 12.79 -6.82
C ARG A 274 -8.95 12.65 -6.50
N ILE A 275 -9.78 12.86 -7.52
CA ILE A 275 -11.22 12.67 -7.43
C ILE A 275 -11.55 11.25 -7.82
N THR A 276 -12.12 10.51 -6.89
CA THR A 276 -12.48 9.10 -7.08
C THR A 276 -13.99 8.94 -7.12
N PRO A 277 -14.56 8.46 -8.24
CA PRO A 277 -15.97 8.12 -8.33
C PRO A 277 -16.23 6.75 -7.70
N THR A 278 -17.26 6.66 -6.88
CA THR A 278 -17.71 5.43 -6.23
C THR A 278 -19.16 5.17 -6.59
N ALA A 279 -19.42 4.02 -7.18
CA ALA A 279 -20.77 3.55 -7.43
C ALA A 279 -21.45 3.18 -6.11
N VAL A 280 -22.67 3.69 -5.91
CA VAL A 280 -23.56 3.33 -4.81
C VAL A 280 -24.77 2.63 -5.40
N PHE A 281 -25.01 1.40 -4.97
CA PHE A 281 -26.04 0.55 -5.56
C PHE A 281 -26.89 -0.15 -4.50
N GLU A 282 -28.00 -0.72 -4.92
CA GLU A 282 -28.83 -1.53 -4.03
C GLU A 282 -28.00 -2.66 -3.44
N PRO A 283 -28.02 -2.85 -2.09
CA PRO A 283 -27.21 -3.87 -1.44
C PRO A 283 -27.43 -5.27 -2.00
N ILE A 284 -26.35 -5.97 -2.27
CA ILE A 284 -26.34 -7.36 -2.72
C ILE A 284 -25.40 -8.19 -1.84
N ARG A 285 -25.65 -9.48 -1.78
CA ARG A 285 -24.76 -10.41 -1.08
C ARG A 285 -23.81 -11.05 -2.07
N LEU A 286 -22.51 -10.82 -1.89
CA LEU A 286 -21.42 -11.37 -2.69
C LEU A 286 -20.35 -11.97 -1.78
N CYS A 287 -19.93 -13.21 -2.04
CA CYS A 287 -18.88 -13.88 -1.30
C CYS A 287 -19.08 -13.77 0.23
N GLY A 288 -20.31 -14.03 0.70
CA GLY A 288 -20.65 -14.04 2.12
C GLY A 288 -20.80 -12.67 2.80
N THR A 289 -20.61 -11.57 2.10
CA THR A 289 -20.75 -10.20 2.66
C THR A 289 -21.78 -9.37 1.90
N SER A 290 -22.38 -8.40 2.58
CA SER A 290 -23.24 -7.39 1.95
C SER A 290 -22.36 -6.33 1.29
N VAL A 291 -22.64 -6.01 0.03
CA VAL A 291 -21.91 -5.04 -0.77
C VAL A 291 -22.88 -4.03 -1.35
N SER A 292 -22.60 -2.75 -1.20
CA SER A 292 -23.41 -1.64 -1.72
C SER A 292 -22.59 -0.56 -2.42
N ARG A 293 -21.28 -0.69 -2.46
CA ARG A 293 -20.35 0.30 -3.01
C ARG A 293 -19.23 -0.38 -3.79
N ALA A 294 -18.83 0.23 -4.90
CA ALA A 294 -17.69 -0.22 -5.71
C ALA A 294 -17.00 0.98 -6.35
N THR A 295 -15.69 0.96 -6.43
CA THR A 295 -14.96 2.02 -7.12
C THR A 295 -15.23 1.99 -8.63
N LEU A 296 -15.38 3.17 -9.23
CA LEU A 296 -15.41 3.37 -10.68
C LEU A 296 -14.08 3.94 -11.20
N HIS A 297 -13.06 3.96 -10.35
CA HIS A 297 -11.68 4.35 -10.62
C HIS A 297 -11.51 5.80 -11.13
N ASN A 298 -11.93 6.11 -12.36
CA ASN A 298 -11.76 7.40 -13.01
C ASN A 298 -12.79 7.58 -14.14
N GLN A 299 -12.74 8.72 -14.82
CA GLN A 299 -13.67 9.01 -15.92
C GLN A 299 -13.49 8.06 -17.12
N ASP A 300 -12.27 7.63 -17.43
CA ASP A 300 -12.03 6.71 -18.53
C ASP A 300 -12.71 5.35 -18.29
N PHE A 301 -12.65 4.86 -17.06
CA PHE A 301 -13.37 3.63 -16.69
C PHE A 301 -14.88 3.79 -16.77
N ILE A 302 -15.43 4.95 -16.40
CA ILE A 302 -16.85 5.28 -16.56
C ILE A 302 -17.22 5.32 -18.04
N ASP A 303 -16.38 5.91 -18.89
CA ASP A 303 -16.59 6.01 -20.32
C ASP A 303 -16.53 4.63 -21.00
N ASP A 304 -15.57 3.80 -20.63
CA ASP A 304 -15.41 2.44 -21.16
C ASP A 304 -16.60 1.54 -20.79
N LEU A 305 -17.10 1.65 -19.56
CA LEU A 305 -18.31 0.97 -19.13
C LEU A 305 -19.58 1.56 -19.75
N ASP A 306 -19.53 2.83 -20.13
CA ASP A 306 -20.70 3.62 -20.54
C ASP A 306 -21.79 3.61 -19.46
N VAL A 307 -21.42 3.95 -18.23
CA VAL A 307 -22.27 3.85 -17.03
C VAL A 307 -22.84 5.18 -16.59
N GLY A 308 -24.08 5.17 -16.13
CA GLY A 308 -24.77 6.31 -15.54
C GLY A 308 -25.72 5.89 -14.41
N ILE A 309 -26.15 6.86 -13.63
CA ILE A 309 -27.10 6.64 -12.54
C ILE A 309 -28.40 6.05 -13.11
N GLY A 310 -28.91 5.03 -12.45
CA GLY A 310 -30.12 4.29 -12.86
C GLY A 310 -29.83 3.06 -13.70
N ASP A 311 -28.58 2.83 -14.12
CA ASP A 311 -28.20 1.58 -14.81
C ASP A 311 -28.36 0.35 -13.92
N THR A 312 -28.62 -0.79 -14.56
CA THR A 312 -28.42 -2.10 -13.95
C THR A 312 -27.00 -2.54 -14.23
N ILE A 313 -26.21 -2.75 -13.18
CA ILE A 313 -24.79 -3.10 -13.25
C ILE A 313 -24.55 -4.53 -12.77
N VAL A 314 -23.54 -5.18 -13.34
CA VAL A 314 -23.03 -6.47 -12.88
C VAL A 314 -21.84 -6.23 -11.98
N VAL A 315 -21.92 -6.67 -10.73
CA VAL A 315 -20.89 -6.50 -9.71
C VAL A 315 -20.27 -7.85 -9.36
N TYR A 316 -18.97 -7.89 -9.22
CA TYR A 316 -18.20 -9.03 -8.74
C TYR A 316 -17.15 -8.58 -7.73
N LYS A 317 -16.53 -9.52 -7.02
CA LYS A 317 -15.37 -9.21 -6.17
C LYS A 317 -14.08 -9.67 -6.84
N SER A 318 -13.18 -8.74 -7.09
CA SER A 318 -11.82 -9.02 -7.55
C SER A 318 -10.98 -9.55 -6.39
N GLY A 319 -10.34 -10.71 -6.59
CA GLY A 319 -9.64 -11.38 -5.50
C GLY A 319 -10.56 -11.72 -4.33
N GLU A 320 -11.87 -11.83 -4.59
CA GLU A 320 -12.93 -12.18 -3.63
C GLU A 320 -13.19 -11.15 -2.52
N ILE A 321 -12.57 -9.98 -2.58
CA ILE A 321 -12.67 -8.97 -1.53
C ILE A 321 -13.14 -7.62 -2.06
N ILE A 322 -12.53 -7.10 -3.11
CA ILE A 322 -12.81 -5.74 -3.60
C ILE A 322 -13.96 -5.76 -4.60
N PRO A 323 -15.11 -5.13 -4.27
CA PRO A 323 -16.21 -5.00 -5.22
C PRO A 323 -15.79 -4.21 -6.46
N LYS A 324 -16.12 -4.74 -7.63
CA LYS A 324 -15.89 -4.08 -8.92
C LYS A 324 -17.12 -4.17 -9.79
N VAL A 325 -17.35 -3.16 -10.61
CA VAL A 325 -18.36 -3.16 -11.65
C VAL A 325 -17.74 -3.78 -12.90
N LYS A 326 -18.35 -4.85 -13.40
CA LYS A 326 -17.88 -5.58 -14.57
C LYS A 326 -18.43 -5.01 -15.87
N GLU A 327 -19.73 -4.81 -15.91
CA GLU A 327 -20.46 -4.37 -17.10
C GLU A 327 -21.82 -3.76 -16.74
N VAL A 328 -22.45 -3.14 -17.72
CA VAL A 328 -23.76 -2.54 -17.63
C VAL A 328 -24.75 -3.29 -18.53
N ARG A 329 -25.96 -3.53 -18.03
CA ARG A 329 -27.08 -4.06 -18.81
C ARG A 329 -27.79 -2.93 -19.53
N LYS A 330 -27.30 -2.58 -20.73
CA LYS A 330 -27.81 -1.43 -21.52
C LYS A 330 -29.26 -1.58 -21.91
N GLU A 331 -29.75 -2.81 -22.10
CA GLU A 331 -31.14 -3.14 -22.41
C GLU A 331 -32.11 -2.83 -21.26
N LYS A 332 -31.62 -2.64 -20.03
CA LYS A 332 -32.43 -2.34 -18.85
C LYS A 332 -32.39 -0.86 -18.44
N ARG A 333 -31.88 0.01 -19.31
CA ARG A 333 -31.74 1.44 -19.00
C ARG A 333 -33.08 2.14 -18.84
N PRO A 334 -33.21 3.03 -17.82
CA PRO A 334 -34.41 3.83 -17.68
C PRO A 334 -34.50 4.91 -18.77
N GLU A 335 -35.71 5.41 -18.98
CA GLU A 335 -35.95 6.57 -19.85
C GLU A 335 -35.20 7.80 -19.30
N GLY A 336 -34.60 8.59 -20.19
CA GLY A 336 -33.84 9.78 -19.80
C GLY A 336 -32.43 9.51 -19.23
N TRP A 337 -31.95 8.27 -19.35
CA TRP A 337 -30.60 7.91 -18.93
C TRP A 337 -29.52 8.77 -19.59
N LYS A 338 -28.49 9.14 -18.82
CA LYS A 338 -27.29 9.83 -19.29
C LYS A 338 -26.04 9.20 -18.68
N ARG A 339 -24.95 9.14 -19.48
CA ARG A 339 -23.66 8.75 -18.97
C ARG A 339 -23.21 9.73 -17.89
N PHE A 340 -22.60 9.22 -16.82
CA PHE A 340 -22.06 10.05 -15.77
C PHE A 340 -20.75 10.74 -16.23
N VAL A 341 -20.66 12.03 -15.94
CA VAL A 341 -19.46 12.82 -16.19
C VAL A 341 -19.05 13.48 -14.88
N ILE A 342 -17.78 13.28 -14.48
CA ILE A 342 -17.23 13.96 -13.30
C ILE A 342 -17.19 15.46 -13.59
N PRO A 343 -17.80 16.31 -12.74
CA PRO A 343 -17.73 17.76 -12.89
C PRO A 343 -16.29 18.28 -12.91
N ASP A 344 -16.06 19.38 -13.59
CA ASP A 344 -14.76 20.05 -13.70
C ASP A 344 -14.42 20.93 -12.48
N VAL A 345 -15.15 20.76 -11.40
CA VAL A 345 -14.97 21.45 -10.10
C VAL A 345 -14.78 20.46 -8.97
N CYS A 346 -13.90 20.79 -8.03
CA CYS A 346 -13.65 19.97 -6.85
C CYS A 346 -14.90 19.92 -5.95
N PRO A 347 -15.41 18.74 -5.57
CA PRO A 347 -16.59 18.62 -4.72
C PRO A 347 -16.36 19.09 -3.28
N VAL A 348 -15.10 19.29 -2.85
CA VAL A 348 -14.77 19.76 -1.50
C VAL A 348 -14.58 21.28 -1.43
N CYS A 349 -13.80 21.86 -2.36
CA CYS A 349 -13.44 23.28 -2.31
C CYS A 349 -14.01 24.14 -3.44
N GLY A 350 -14.66 23.54 -4.44
CA GLY A 350 -15.22 24.23 -5.60
C GLY A 350 -14.21 24.76 -6.63
N ALA A 351 -12.92 24.54 -6.41
CA ALA A 351 -11.89 24.96 -7.36
C ALA A 351 -11.92 24.11 -8.63
N LYS A 352 -11.43 24.67 -9.73
CA LYS A 352 -11.32 23.96 -11.00
C LYS A 352 -10.42 22.74 -10.84
N THR A 353 -10.78 21.66 -11.53
CA THR A 353 -9.98 20.43 -11.58
C THR A 353 -9.24 20.31 -12.89
N GLU A 354 -8.14 19.56 -12.89
CA GLU A 354 -7.35 19.25 -14.08
C GLU A 354 -7.17 17.74 -14.22
N ARG A 355 -7.17 17.30 -15.48
CA ARG A 355 -6.84 15.93 -15.84
C ARG A 355 -5.32 15.79 -15.92
N GLU A 356 -4.79 14.81 -15.19
CA GLU A 356 -3.36 14.48 -15.24
C GLU A 356 -3.01 13.77 -16.55
N ARG A 357 -1.92 14.18 -17.23
CA ARG A 357 -1.59 13.70 -18.57
C ARG A 357 -1.22 12.23 -18.64
N ASP A 358 -0.57 11.72 -17.60
CA ASP A 358 0.02 10.38 -17.59
C ASP A 358 -0.86 9.31 -16.93
N THR A 359 -1.95 9.71 -16.27
CA THR A 359 -2.78 8.81 -15.45
C THR A 359 -4.22 9.08 -15.75
N ALA A 360 -5.01 9.10 -16.39
CA ALA A 360 -6.45 9.33 -16.51
C ALA A 360 -7.16 9.96 -15.26
N ASP A 361 -6.38 10.38 -14.26
CA ASP A 361 -6.90 10.92 -13.02
C ASP A 361 -7.27 12.40 -13.12
N ILE A 362 -8.38 12.78 -12.52
CA ILE A 362 -8.81 14.15 -12.35
C ILE A 362 -8.44 14.61 -10.95
N LYS A 363 -7.74 15.73 -10.84
CA LYS A 363 -7.24 16.27 -9.57
C LYS A 363 -7.70 17.68 -9.29
N CYS A 364 -7.99 17.97 -8.05
CA CYS A 364 -8.12 19.33 -7.56
C CYS A 364 -6.74 20.01 -7.56
N THR A 365 -6.66 21.22 -8.11
CA THR A 365 -5.41 21.98 -8.24
C THR A 365 -5.23 23.04 -7.16
N SER A 366 -6.24 23.22 -6.29
CA SER A 366 -6.20 24.26 -5.26
C SER A 366 -5.23 23.94 -4.13
N PRO A 367 -4.29 24.82 -3.83
CA PRO A 367 -3.42 24.67 -2.65
C PRO A 367 -4.18 24.88 -1.32
N ASN A 368 -5.40 25.41 -1.36
CA ASN A 368 -6.24 25.64 -0.18
C ASN A 368 -7.32 24.55 0.03
N CYS A 369 -7.29 23.49 -0.76
CA CYS A 369 -8.26 22.41 -0.61
C CYS A 369 -8.06 21.66 0.72
N PRO A 370 -9.05 21.65 1.61
CA PRO A 370 -8.93 20.96 2.91
C PRO A 370 -8.62 19.47 2.80
N ALA A 371 -9.07 18.83 1.73
CA ALA A 371 -8.81 17.41 1.48
C ALA A 371 -7.33 17.10 1.18
N GLN A 372 -6.54 18.11 0.80
CA GLN A 372 -5.15 17.96 0.39
C GLN A 372 -4.15 18.60 1.36
N LEU A 373 -4.59 19.00 2.55
CA LEU A 373 -3.74 19.72 3.50
C LEU A 373 -2.45 18.97 3.83
N GLU A 374 -2.54 17.68 4.15
CA GLU A 374 -1.35 16.88 4.47
C GLU A 374 -0.36 16.84 3.31
N ARG A 375 -0.85 16.65 2.08
CA ARG A 375 -0.01 16.68 0.88
C ARG A 375 0.71 18.01 0.69
N HIS A 376 0.01 19.13 0.90
CA HIS A 376 0.62 20.46 0.81
C HIS A 376 1.72 20.65 1.83
N ILE A 377 1.51 20.19 3.07
CA ILE A 377 2.52 20.26 4.11
C ILE A 377 3.71 19.35 3.77
N ILE A 378 3.46 18.11 3.33
CA ILE A 378 4.52 17.18 2.90
C ILE A 378 5.39 17.79 1.78
N ASN A 379 4.76 18.38 0.78
CA ASN A 379 5.48 19.03 -0.32
C ASN A 379 6.28 20.25 0.18
N PHE A 380 5.69 21.08 1.04
CA PHE A 380 6.34 22.27 1.59
C PHE A 380 7.61 21.94 2.37
N VAL A 381 7.58 20.93 3.21
CA VAL A 381 8.75 20.53 4.04
C VAL A 381 9.72 19.63 3.27
N GLY A 382 9.35 19.21 2.07
CA GLY A 382 10.10 18.26 1.25
C GLY A 382 11.44 18.83 0.75
N ARG A 383 12.29 17.92 0.28
CA ARG A 383 13.67 18.20 -0.17
C ARG A 383 13.76 19.24 -1.29
N ASP A 384 12.77 19.26 -2.19
CA ASP A 384 12.76 20.18 -3.34
C ASP A 384 12.21 21.58 -2.99
N ALA A 385 11.59 21.73 -1.85
CA ALA A 385 11.05 22.97 -1.31
C ALA A 385 11.85 23.44 -0.08
N MET A 386 11.21 23.63 1.06
CA MET A 386 11.86 24.17 2.28
C MET A 386 12.86 23.23 2.96
N ASP A 387 12.88 21.96 2.59
CA ASP A 387 13.84 20.95 3.06
C ASP A 387 14.04 20.94 4.59
N ILE A 388 12.92 20.84 5.32
CA ILE A 388 12.95 20.81 6.78
C ILE A 388 13.33 19.40 7.26
N LYS A 389 14.56 19.24 7.68
CA LYS A 389 15.10 17.95 8.13
C LYS A 389 14.36 17.40 9.35
N GLY A 390 14.03 16.11 9.30
CA GLY A 390 13.36 15.42 10.41
C GLY A 390 11.85 15.64 10.49
N PHE A 391 11.25 16.38 9.56
CA PHE A 391 9.82 16.59 9.49
C PHE A 391 9.15 15.46 8.69
N GLY A 392 9.06 14.28 9.31
CA GLY A 392 8.48 13.09 8.68
C GLY A 392 6.96 13.14 8.51
N THR A 393 6.45 12.31 7.59
CA THR A 393 5.00 12.22 7.29
C THR A 393 4.16 11.88 8.51
N VAL A 394 4.64 11.02 9.40
CA VAL A 394 3.93 10.65 10.64
C VAL A 394 3.68 11.85 11.53
N TYR A 395 4.67 12.74 11.68
CA TYR A 395 4.52 13.96 12.47
C TYR A 395 3.53 14.93 11.82
N ILE A 396 3.58 15.04 10.49
CA ILE A 396 2.66 15.89 9.72
C ILE A 396 1.22 15.42 9.91
N GLU A 397 0.96 14.14 9.74
CA GLU A 397 -0.37 13.54 9.91
C GLU A 397 -0.94 13.83 11.31
N GLU A 398 -0.15 13.61 12.36
CA GLU A 398 -0.58 13.89 13.73
C GLU A 398 -0.81 15.38 14.00
N LEU A 399 0.08 16.24 13.54
CA LEU A 399 -0.06 17.69 13.74
C LEU A 399 -1.25 18.28 13.01
N VAL A 400 -1.56 17.79 11.81
CA VAL A 400 -2.75 18.15 11.05
C VAL A 400 -4.01 17.61 11.73
N ARG A 401 -4.01 16.35 12.13
CA ARG A 401 -5.13 15.71 12.82
C ARG A 401 -5.51 16.42 14.12
N MET A 402 -4.52 16.84 14.89
CA MET A 402 -4.71 17.54 16.16
C MET A 402 -4.97 19.06 16.01
N GLY A 403 -4.95 19.57 14.78
CA GLY A 403 -5.27 20.97 14.47
C GLY A 403 -4.15 21.97 14.71
N TYR A 404 -2.91 21.52 14.95
CA TYR A 404 -1.75 22.41 15.07
C TYR A 404 -1.33 23.02 13.74
N ILE A 405 -1.55 22.32 12.63
CA ILE A 405 -1.24 22.77 11.28
C ILE A 405 -2.53 22.80 10.45
N LYS A 406 -2.93 23.99 10.01
CA LYS A 406 -4.06 24.22 9.09
C LYS A 406 -3.62 24.80 7.75
N ASN A 407 -2.42 25.34 7.69
CA ASN A 407 -1.74 25.81 6.48
C ASN A 407 -0.22 25.85 6.72
N VAL A 408 0.55 26.15 5.68
CA VAL A 408 2.03 26.15 5.77
C VAL A 408 2.59 27.19 6.75
N ALA A 409 1.89 28.29 7.02
CA ALA A 409 2.34 29.29 7.96
C ALA A 409 2.34 28.78 9.41
N ASP A 410 1.43 27.86 9.77
CA ASP A 410 1.34 27.27 11.10
C ASP A 410 2.57 26.44 11.47
N ILE A 411 3.34 25.96 10.49
CA ILE A 411 4.61 25.27 10.74
C ILE A 411 5.55 26.15 11.58
N PHE A 412 5.63 27.43 11.25
CA PHE A 412 6.51 28.39 11.92
C PHE A 412 5.97 28.90 13.26
N SER A 413 4.75 28.53 13.62
CA SER A 413 4.14 28.78 14.92
C SER A 413 4.21 27.57 15.88
N LEU A 414 4.72 26.42 15.44
CA LEU A 414 4.80 25.21 16.26
C LEU A 414 5.66 25.40 17.53
N LYS A 415 6.64 26.30 17.51
CA LYS A 415 7.47 26.64 18.67
C LYS A 415 6.65 27.16 19.85
N GLU A 416 5.53 27.82 19.60
CA GLU A 416 4.60 28.34 20.62
C GLU A 416 3.90 27.21 21.39
N HIS A 417 3.82 26.02 20.79
CA HIS A 417 3.22 24.82 21.36
C HIS A 417 4.25 23.79 21.86
N ARG A 418 5.51 24.19 22.02
CA ARG A 418 6.63 23.29 22.38
C ARG A 418 6.30 22.37 23.56
N GLU A 419 5.82 22.94 24.66
CA GLU A 419 5.53 22.19 25.90
C GLU A 419 4.39 21.18 25.70
N GLU A 420 3.35 21.56 24.96
CA GLU A 420 2.24 20.68 24.61
C GLU A 420 2.69 19.52 23.72
N LEU A 421 3.52 19.80 22.72
CA LEU A 421 4.04 18.79 21.80
C LEU A 421 4.92 17.77 22.52
N ILE A 422 5.73 18.20 23.49
CA ILE A 422 6.53 17.33 24.34
C ILE A 422 5.64 16.49 25.26
N ALA A 423 4.67 17.11 25.93
CA ALA A 423 3.77 16.43 26.84
C ALA A 423 2.93 15.34 26.15
N GLN A 424 2.48 15.60 24.93
CA GLN A 424 1.70 14.65 24.11
C GLN A 424 2.57 13.65 23.36
N GLY A 425 3.88 13.87 23.28
CA GLY A 425 4.81 12.97 22.63
C GLY A 425 4.66 12.84 21.12
N ILE A 426 4.03 13.83 20.45
CA ILE A 426 3.73 13.81 19.01
C ILE A 426 5.00 13.66 18.16
N ILE A 427 6.05 14.44 18.51
CA ILE A 427 7.34 14.44 17.80
C ILE A 427 8.38 13.61 18.61
N GLY A 428 7.93 12.96 19.66
CA GLY A 428 8.77 12.29 20.64
C GLY A 428 9.05 13.15 21.86
N LYS A 429 10.19 12.88 22.52
CA LYS A 429 10.60 13.64 23.72
C LYS A 429 11.28 14.96 23.35
N GLU A 430 11.59 15.76 24.35
CA GLU A 430 12.21 17.09 24.28
C GLU A 430 13.29 17.20 23.21
N LYS A 431 14.27 16.30 23.20
CA LYS A 431 15.39 16.32 22.23
C LYS A 431 14.93 16.27 20.77
N ASN A 432 13.95 15.44 20.45
CA ASN A 432 13.45 15.31 19.07
C ASN A 432 12.60 16.53 18.69
N THR A 433 11.79 17.02 19.61
CA THR A 433 10.98 18.22 19.42
C THR A 433 11.87 19.44 19.17
N ASP A 434 12.89 19.66 20.01
CA ASP A 434 13.82 20.78 19.85
C ASP A 434 14.60 20.70 18.54
N LYS A 435 15.05 19.49 18.15
CA LYS A 435 15.74 19.29 16.88
C LYS A 435 14.87 19.64 15.67
N LEU A 436 13.57 19.29 15.70
CA LEU A 436 12.65 19.67 14.64
C LEU A 436 12.40 21.18 14.62
N LEU A 437 12.17 21.81 15.78
CA LEU A 437 11.95 23.24 15.88
C LEU A 437 13.17 24.05 15.41
N GLU A 438 14.39 23.59 15.70
CA GLU A 438 15.64 24.18 15.18
C GLU A 438 15.71 24.07 13.65
N ALA A 439 15.33 22.91 13.07
CA ALA A 439 15.30 22.71 11.63
C ALA A 439 14.29 23.66 10.96
N ILE A 440 13.12 23.89 11.58
CA ILE A 440 12.11 24.84 11.11
C ILE A 440 12.69 26.27 11.13
N GLU A 441 13.34 26.70 12.23
CA GLU A 441 13.94 28.03 12.32
C GLU A 441 15.04 28.21 11.25
N LYS A 442 15.89 27.21 11.05
CA LYS A 442 16.93 27.24 10.03
C LYS A 442 16.36 27.37 8.61
N ALA A 443 15.23 26.73 8.34
CA ALA A 443 14.57 26.77 7.02
C ALA A 443 14.08 28.17 6.65
N LYS A 444 13.85 29.07 7.61
CA LYS A 444 13.47 30.46 7.33
C LYS A 444 14.51 31.22 6.50
N GLN A 445 15.76 30.80 6.52
CA GLN A 445 16.85 31.42 5.78
C GLN A 445 17.00 30.90 4.34
N ASN A 446 16.21 29.92 3.94
CA ASN A 446 16.28 29.38 2.59
C ASN A 446 16.01 30.45 1.54
N ASP A 447 16.60 30.26 0.35
CA ASP A 447 16.32 31.07 -0.83
C ASP A 447 14.83 31.06 -1.17
N ALA A 448 14.29 32.20 -1.56
CA ALA A 448 12.86 32.35 -1.84
C ALA A 448 12.32 31.40 -2.94
N TYR A 449 13.16 30.88 -3.84
CA TYR A 449 12.68 29.90 -4.81
C TYR A 449 12.22 28.59 -4.13
N LYS A 450 12.81 28.23 -3.01
CA LYS A 450 12.40 27.08 -2.23
C LYS A 450 11.03 27.29 -1.59
N LEU A 451 10.78 28.48 -1.08
CA LEU A 451 9.47 28.89 -0.60
C LEU A 451 8.44 28.83 -1.73
N LEU A 452 8.74 29.42 -2.87
CA LEU A 452 7.83 29.41 -4.03
C LEU A 452 7.48 28.00 -4.50
N THR A 453 8.48 27.11 -4.53
CA THR A 453 8.25 25.68 -4.82
C THR A 453 7.30 25.05 -3.81
N GLY A 454 7.49 25.36 -2.52
CA GLY A 454 6.69 24.82 -1.42
C GLY A 454 5.25 25.30 -1.37
N LEU A 455 4.94 26.45 -1.95
CA LEU A 455 3.58 27.00 -1.98
C LEU A 455 2.61 26.16 -2.82
N GLY A 456 3.13 25.26 -3.66
CA GLY A 456 2.29 24.29 -4.38
C GLY A 456 1.47 24.90 -5.51
N ILE A 457 1.94 26.00 -6.13
CA ILE A 457 1.27 26.60 -7.27
C ILE A 457 1.28 25.61 -8.45
N PRO A 458 0.14 25.30 -9.07
CA PRO A 458 0.08 24.40 -10.20
C PRO A 458 1.04 24.82 -11.32
N ASN A 459 1.71 23.85 -11.93
CA ASN A 459 2.70 24.04 -13.01
C ASN A 459 3.98 24.82 -12.62
N VAL A 460 4.18 25.09 -11.32
CA VAL A 460 5.38 25.78 -10.80
C VAL A 460 6.19 24.79 -9.95
N GLY A 461 7.03 24.00 -10.60
CA GLY A 461 8.00 23.12 -9.94
C GLY A 461 9.30 23.87 -9.62
N LYS A 462 10.29 23.14 -9.05
CA LYS A 462 11.58 23.70 -8.62
C LYS A 462 12.33 24.48 -9.71
N ALA A 463 12.37 23.97 -10.95
CA ALA A 463 13.06 24.63 -12.05
C ALA A 463 12.38 25.95 -12.42
N ALA A 464 11.04 25.94 -12.56
CA ALA A 464 10.25 27.14 -12.82
C ALA A 464 10.39 28.17 -11.69
N ALA A 465 10.30 27.72 -10.43
CA ALA A 465 10.47 28.59 -9.26
C ALA A 465 11.83 29.29 -9.24
N LYS A 466 12.92 28.57 -9.57
CA LYS A 466 14.26 29.17 -9.69
C LYS A 466 14.32 30.24 -10.77
N ALA A 467 13.80 29.97 -11.97
CA ALA A 467 13.78 30.93 -13.08
C ALA A 467 12.96 32.17 -12.72
N ILE A 468 11.78 31.99 -12.12
CA ILE A 468 10.89 33.06 -11.67
C ILE A 468 11.58 33.95 -10.65
N MET A 469 12.14 33.37 -9.58
CA MET A 469 12.76 34.13 -8.50
C MET A 469 14.06 34.79 -8.92
N LYS A 470 14.80 34.20 -9.85
CA LYS A 470 15.96 34.85 -10.45
C LYS A 470 15.57 36.13 -11.23
N HIS A 471 14.42 36.14 -11.84
CA HIS A 471 13.89 37.29 -12.59
C HIS A 471 13.29 38.37 -11.68
N PHE A 472 12.37 38.00 -10.80
CA PHE A 472 11.61 38.94 -9.97
C PHE A 472 12.32 39.35 -8.67
N LYS A 473 13.28 38.59 -8.19
CA LYS A 473 14.10 38.81 -7.00
C LYS A 473 13.35 38.72 -5.67
N THR A 474 12.13 39.22 -5.58
CA THR A 474 11.33 39.19 -4.34
C THR A 474 9.92 38.64 -4.59
N MET A 475 9.34 38.04 -3.53
CA MET A 475 7.95 37.57 -3.59
C MET A 475 6.95 38.72 -3.80
N GLU A 476 7.24 39.90 -3.25
CA GLU A 476 6.41 41.11 -3.45
C GLU A 476 6.37 41.48 -4.93
N ARG A 477 7.52 41.58 -5.55
CA ARG A 477 7.59 41.93 -6.99
C ARG A 477 6.91 40.87 -7.87
N LEU A 478 7.05 39.61 -7.51
CA LEU A 478 6.36 38.51 -8.20
C LEU A 478 4.83 38.62 -8.07
N SER A 479 4.33 38.97 -6.88
CA SER A 479 2.90 39.09 -6.62
C SER A 479 2.20 40.18 -7.48
N GLU A 480 2.96 41.17 -7.93
CA GLU A 480 2.49 42.30 -8.77
C GLU A 480 2.71 42.07 -10.28
N ALA A 481 3.32 40.94 -10.66
CA ALA A 481 3.69 40.66 -12.04
C ALA A 481 2.48 40.51 -12.98
N SER A 482 2.56 41.10 -14.17
CA SER A 482 1.59 40.93 -15.24
C SER A 482 1.78 39.57 -15.96
N GLU A 483 0.79 39.18 -16.76
CA GLU A 483 0.90 37.98 -17.61
C GLU A 483 2.09 38.07 -18.56
N GLU A 484 2.30 39.25 -19.16
CA GLU A 484 3.39 39.52 -20.09
C GLU A 484 4.76 39.40 -19.41
N GLU A 485 4.89 39.92 -18.20
CA GLU A 485 6.14 39.81 -17.43
C GLU A 485 6.44 38.36 -17.05
N LEU A 486 5.42 37.59 -16.66
CA LEU A 486 5.57 36.18 -16.30
C LEU A 486 5.94 35.33 -17.51
N THR A 487 5.28 35.51 -18.65
CA THR A 487 5.56 34.76 -19.89
C THR A 487 6.87 35.15 -20.56
N ALA A 488 7.45 36.28 -20.19
CA ALA A 488 8.80 36.67 -20.61
C ALA A 488 9.91 35.86 -19.91
N VAL A 489 9.60 35.20 -18.80
CA VAL A 489 10.53 34.28 -18.13
C VAL A 489 10.56 32.95 -18.90
N GLY A 490 11.76 32.45 -19.19
CA GLY A 490 11.93 31.19 -19.93
C GLY A 490 11.17 30.04 -19.30
N ASP A 491 10.57 29.20 -20.11
CA ASP A 491 9.77 28.00 -19.70
C ASP A 491 8.44 28.31 -18.97
N ILE A 492 8.02 29.59 -18.88
CA ILE A 492 6.74 29.97 -18.29
C ILE A 492 5.74 30.28 -19.41
N GLY A 493 4.83 29.35 -19.64
CA GLY A 493 3.72 29.55 -20.58
C GLY A 493 2.52 30.27 -19.94
N LYS A 494 1.52 30.57 -20.76
CA LYS A 494 0.29 31.23 -20.32
C LYS A 494 -0.42 30.52 -19.18
N VAL A 495 -0.50 29.19 -19.25
CA VAL A 495 -1.16 28.37 -18.19
C VAL A 495 -0.48 28.54 -16.84
N SER A 496 0.86 28.50 -16.82
CA SER A 496 1.63 28.72 -15.59
C SER A 496 1.49 30.16 -15.08
N ALA A 497 1.50 31.15 -15.97
CA ALA A 497 1.30 32.55 -15.62
C ALA A 497 -0.09 32.77 -14.98
N ASP A 498 -1.14 32.19 -15.55
CA ASP A 498 -2.50 32.26 -15.01
C ASP A 498 -2.59 31.61 -13.61
N CYS A 499 -1.93 30.45 -13.40
CA CYS A 499 -1.87 29.82 -12.09
C CYS A 499 -1.16 30.70 -11.04
N ILE A 500 -0.06 31.34 -11.41
CA ILE A 500 0.69 32.24 -10.51
C ILE A 500 -0.17 33.46 -10.14
N ARG A 501 -0.77 34.10 -11.11
CA ARG A 501 -1.63 35.27 -10.85
C ARG A 501 -2.84 34.92 -10.02
N SER A 502 -3.49 33.80 -10.31
CA SER A 502 -4.61 33.29 -9.51
C SER A 502 -4.19 33.01 -8.07
N TYR A 503 -3.03 32.42 -7.84
CA TYR A 503 -2.52 32.18 -6.51
C TYR A 503 -2.35 33.46 -5.69
N PHE A 504 -1.68 34.46 -6.23
CA PHE A 504 -1.41 35.72 -5.53
C PHE A 504 -2.63 36.63 -5.40
N SER A 505 -3.67 36.43 -6.20
CA SER A 505 -4.95 37.17 -6.07
C SER A 505 -5.92 36.56 -5.04
N ASP A 506 -5.67 35.34 -4.59
CA ASP A 506 -6.50 34.70 -3.58
C ASP A 506 -6.20 35.27 -2.20
N GLU A 507 -7.24 35.81 -1.52
CA GLU A 507 -7.11 36.42 -0.19
C GLU A 507 -6.55 35.46 0.86
N LYS A 508 -6.90 34.16 0.80
CA LYS A 508 -6.38 33.15 1.73
C LYS A 508 -4.87 32.99 1.57
N ASN A 509 -4.38 32.97 0.33
CA ASN A 509 -2.96 32.88 0.04
C ASN A 509 -2.21 34.14 0.48
N GLN A 510 -2.81 35.31 0.30
CA GLN A 510 -2.24 36.58 0.76
C GLN A 510 -2.04 36.59 2.28
N VAL A 511 -3.03 36.11 3.04
CA VAL A 511 -2.92 35.97 4.51
C VAL A 511 -1.80 35.01 4.90
N VAL A 512 -1.68 33.86 4.22
CA VAL A 512 -0.60 32.88 4.48
C VAL A 512 0.76 33.50 4.20
N LEU A 513 0.94 34.18 3.08
CA LEU A 513 2.21 34.86 2.72
C LEU A 513 2.56 35.96 3.73
N GLN A 514 1.58 36.76 4.16
CA GLN A 514 1.80 37.77 5.19
C GLN A 514 2.24 37.15 6.52
N ARG A 515 1.63 36.06 6.95
CA ARG A 515 2.02 35.32 8.17
C ARG A 515 3.43 34.72 8.05
N LEU A 516 3.80 34.18 6.88
CA LEU A 516 5.15 33.68 6.61
C LEU A 516 6.19 34.82 6.72
N ALA A 517 5.92 35.96 6.13
CA ALA A 517 6.79 37.14 6.23
C ALA A 517 6.93 37.63 7.68
N GLN A 518 5.84 37.71 8.43
CA GLN A 518 5.85 38.08 9.84
C GLN A 518 6.61 37.09 10.71
N ALA A 519 6.60 35.80 10.36
CA ALA A 519 7.37 34.77 11.04
C ALA A 519 8.88 34.83 10.74
N GLY A 520 9.31 35.67 9.83
CA GLY A 520 10.71 35.85 9.46
C GLY A 520 11.19 34.91 8.35
N VAL A 521 10.29 34.32 7.58
CA VAL A 521 10.63 33.51 6.39
C VAL A 521 11.19 34.43 5.30
N ASN A 522 12.33 34.07 4.72
CA ASN A 522 12.97 34.86 3.68
C ASN A 522 12.11 34.92 2.41
N MET A 523 11.82 36.13 1.96
CA MET A 523 11.01 36.43 0.77
C MET A 523 11.84 36.90 -0.42
N THR A 524 13.16 36.79 -0.34
CA THR A 524 14.11 37.34 -1.34
C THR A 524 15.02 36.23 -1.88
N ALA A 525 15.26 36.28 -3.18
CA ALA A 525 16.22 35.39 -3.84
C ALA A 525 17.65 35.76 -3.45
N GLU A 526 18.50 34.75 -3.25
CA GLU A 526 19.94 34.95 -3.06
C GLU A 526 20.56 35.52 -4.35
N GLU A 527 21.48 36.46 -4.20
CA GLU A 527 22.28 36.93 -5.34
C GLU A 527 23.21 35.79 -5.75
N SER A 528 23.10 35.32 -6.99
CA SER A 528 24.08 34.41 -7.56
C SER A 528 25.41 35.18 -7.64
N GLU A 529 26.41 34.78 -6.84
CA GLU A 529 27.81 35.16 -7.12
C GLU A 529 28.13 34.68 -8.54
N THR A 530 28.21 35.61 -9.47
CA THR A 530 28.85 35.40 -10.77
C THR A 530 30.32 35.15 -10.46
N VAL A 531 30.72 33.87 -10.46
CA VAL A 531 32.13 33.54 -10.57
C VAL A 531 32.54 33.94 -11.97
N ASP A 532 33.02 35.16 -12.10
CA ASP A 532 33.80 35.59 -13.25
C ASP A 532 35.05 34.70 -13.29
N SER A 533 34.98 33.63 -14.05
CA SER A 533 36.17 32.89 -14.44
C SER A 533 36.93 33.77 -15.45
N VAL A 534 37.79 34.64 -14.96
CA VAL A 534 38.85 35.23 -15.74
C VAL A 534 39.81 34.12 -16.12
N ILE A 535 39.56 33.47 -17.25
CA ILE A 535 40.59 32.72 -17.96
C ILE A 535 41.47 33.77 -18.65
N SER A 536 42.50 34.23 -17.93
CA SER A 536 43.62 34.91 -18.56
C SER A 536 44.49 33.83 -19.19
N GLY A 537 44.56 33.86 -20.51
CA GLY A 537 45.46 33.01 -21.27
C GLY A 537 46.93 33.25 -20.97
N LYS A 538 47.70 32.18 -20.89
CA LYS A 538 49.07 32.08 -21.44
C LYS A 538 49.30 30.64 -21.88
#